data_d88c2706acce90f289287fd74cfb21a5
#
_entry.id   d88c2706acce90f289287fd74cfb21a5
#
_cell.length_a   1.000
_cell.length_b   1.000
_cell.length_c   1.000
_cell.angle_alpha   90.00
_cell.angle_beta   90.00
_cell.angle_gamma   90.00
#
_symmetry.space_group_name_H-M   'P 1'
#
loop_
_entity.id
_entity.type
_entity.pdbx_description
1 polymer ?
#
loop_
_entity_poly.entity_id
_entity_poly.type
_entity_poly.pdbx_seq_one_letter_code
_entity_poly.pdbx_strand_id
1 'polypeptide(L)'
;MKYQLSNLKYHLPNFSLFLTSNKITMKKYVSLLLFALILNGCDDGDLTVDTIDFSDESITSQTCNPLTNTLIYRLKPQESLLLQLPENKIINDPSVYSYDIDNSTYRVVYRAYDGTVATPNICGAIPPKTPNITEEWLGTAGKIEITTTQNTDLTATDGSTKITGYNHTIVFRNITFAKPTGDQVEAEYVFGNFATTYTSPSTTFINPVQQCTNTSKQVYNFNASSALTIDNIDPALIVNEKTTTPRRGLINANGTTNKVLLRSYINGTLTQSYFCNTTIPSTPTVSETWIAQDGIAETSGIIEVTTTNVGNVFTHTIVLKNVTLQKDHSTFKLPANYTYGNLEVVVP
;
A
#
# COMPACT_ATOMS: atom_id res chain seq x y z
N MET A 1 11.95 -44.63 -36.34
CA MET A 1 11.09 -44.73 -37.52
C MET A 1 11.46 -43.62 -38.48
N LYS A 2 12.02 -44.00 -39.62
CA LYS A 2 12.43 -43.12 -40.72
C LYS A 2 11.21 -42.79 -41.55
N TYR A 3 11.00 -41.55 -41.93
CA TYR A 3 10.16 -41.21 -43.07
C TYR A 3 10.92 -40.30 -44.03
N GLN A 4 10.83 -40.69 -45.29
CA GLN A 4 11.58 -40.19 -46.44
C GLN A 4 11.02 -38.85 -46.96
N LEU A 5 11.96 -38.07 -47.48
CA LEU A 5 11.73 -36.97 -48.40
C LEU A 5 11.27 -37.45 -49.77
N SER A 6 10.17 -36.93 -50.29
CA SER A 6 9.80 -37.10 -51.70
C SER A 6 9.96 -35.76 -52.44
N ASN A 7 10.79 -35.79 -53.48
CA ASN A 7 11.05 -34.72 -54.43
C ASN A 7 9.82 -34.43 -55.29
N LEU A 8 9.43 -33.18 -55.41
CA LEU A 8 8.54 -32.70 -56.46
C LEU A 8 9.33 -31.74 -57.39
N LYS A 9 9.62 -32.21 -58.59
CA LYS A 9 10.13 -31.39 -59.69
C LYS A 9 8.99 -30.67 -60.37
N TYR A 10 9.02 -29.34 -60.39
CA TYR A 10 8.15 -28.57 -61.27
C TYR A 10 8.90 -28.20 -62.57
N HIS A 11 8.30 -28.59 -63.70
CA HIS A 11 8.68 -28.19 -65.04
C HIS A 11 8.27 -26.73 -65.29
N LEU A 12 9.21 -25.91 -65.71
CA LEU A 12 9.00 -24.59 -66.25
C LEU A 12 8.82 -24.66 -67.76
N PRO A 13 7.80 -24.10 -68.36
CA PRO A 13 7.73 -23.97 -69.83
C PRO A 13 8.53 -22.73 -70.28
N ASN A 14 9.34 -22.96 -71.33
CA ASN A 14 10.08 -21.92 -72.05
C ASN A 14 9.09 -20.94 -72.70
N PHE A 15 9.16 -19.67 -72.33
CA PHE A 15 8.51 -18.57 -73.03
C PHE A 15 9.58 -17.77 -73.80
N SER A 16 9.65 -17.96 -75.13
CA SER A 16 10.48 -17.15 -76.02
C SER A 16 9.74 -15.80 -76.25
N LEU A 17 10.31 -14.71 -75.80
CA LEU A 17 9.79 -13.36 -76.08
C LEU A 17 10.40 -12.88 -77.38
N PHE A 18 9.54 -12.64 -78.40
CA PHE A 18 9.87 -11.89 -79.57
C PHE A 18 10.00 -10.40 -79.20
N LEU A 19 11.20 -9.84 -79.34
CA LEU A 19 11.47 -8.41 -79.26
C LEU A 19 11.20 -7.76 -80.62
N THR A 20 10.02 -7.13 -80.76
CA THR A 20 9.78 -6.16 -81.82
C THR A 20 9.96 -4.74 -81.25
N SER A 21 10.96 -4.06 -81.76
CA SER A 21 11.30 -2.69 -81.43
C SER A 21 10.22 -1.69 -81.86
N ASN A 22 9.58 -1.04 -80.91
CA ASN A 22 8.73 0.12 -81.19
C ASN A 22 9.17 1.31 -80.29
N LYS A 23 9.97 2.21 -80.84
CA LYS A 23 10.60 3.37 -80.14
C LYS A 23 9.62 4.41 -79.61
N ILE A 24 8.31 4.27 -79.84
CA ILE A 24 7.29 5.28 -79.43
C ILE A 24 6.64 4.93 -78.05
N THR A 25 6.72 3.65 -77.67
CA THR A 25 6.09 3.20 -76.38
C THR A 25 6.98 3.46 -75.17
N MET A 26 8.29 3.54 -75.30
CA MET A 26 9.20 3.76 -74.16
C MET A 26 8.98 5.07 -73.41
N LYS A 27 8.65 6.17 -74.14
CA LYS A 27 8.39 7.45 -73.45
C LYS A 27 7.15 7.45 -72.55
N LYS A 28 6.10 6.65 -72.88
CA LYS A 28 4.90 6.51 -72.07
C LYS A 28 5.16 5.65 -70.81
N TYR A 29 5.98 4.64 -70.91
CA TYR A 29 6.32 3.80 -69.76
C TYR A 29 7.35 4.46 -68.83
N VAL A 30 8.28 5.24 -69.35
CA VAL A 30 9.20 6.06 -68.55
C VAL A 30 8.41 7.14 -67.79
N SER A 31 7.42 7.77 -68.41
CA SER A 31 6.55 8.74 -67.75
C SER A 31 5.67 8.07 -66.65
N LEU A 32 5.19 6.85 -66.92
CA LEU A 32 4.41 6.10 -65.92
C LEU A 32 5.29 5.62 -64.75
N LEU A 33 6.54 5.22 -65.03
CA LEU A 33 7.50 4.86 -63.99
C LEU A 33 7.94 6.06 -63.16
N LEU A 34 8.13 7.22 -63.77
CA LEU A 34 8.41 8.47 -63.04
C LEU A 34 7.22 8.90 -62.17
N PHE A 35 5.99 8.71 -62.68
CA PHE A 35 4.77 9.01 -61.88
C PHE A 35 4.57 8.06 -60.73
N ALA A 36 4.93 6.76 -60.90
CA ALA A 36 4.90 5.76 -59.82
C ALA A 36 5.97 6.03 -58.74
N LEU A 37 7.10 6.64 -59.09
CA LEU A 37 8.15 7.03 -58.15
C LEU A 37 7.79 8.29 -57.34
N ILE A 38 6.90 9.15 -57.86
CA ILE A 38 6.40 10.33 -57.12
C ILE A 38 5.28 9.97 -56.13
N LEU A 39 4.63 8.79 -56.32
CA LEU A 39 3.62 8.28 -55.39
C LEU A 39 4.20 7.52 -54.17
N ASN A 40 5.51 7.30 -54.11
CA ASN A 40 6.22 6.89 -52.94
C ASN A 40 6.69 8.11 -52.13
N GLY A 41 5.93 9.20 -52.07
CA GLY A 41 5.92 10.06 -50.95
C GLY A 41 5.35 9.23 -49.82
N CYS A 42 6.20 8.52 -49.07
CA CYS A 42 5.90 8.22 -47.72
C CYS A 42 5.58 9.57 -47.07
N ASP A 43 4.31 9.84 -46.96
CA ASP A 43 3.85 10.53 -45.82
C ASP A 43 4.30 9.59 -44.65
N ASP A 44 5.46 9.86 -44.08
CA ASP A 44 5.72 9.54 -42.71
C ASP A 44 4.68 10.34 -41.95
N GLY A 45 3.42 9.95 -42.12
CA GLY A 45 2.36 10.35 -41.27
C GLY A 45 2.85 9.92 -39.89
N ASP A 46 3.23 10.90 -39.14
CA ASP A 46 3.51 10.81 -37.73
C ASP A 46 2.27 10.09 -37.15
N LEU A 47 2.35 8.74 -37.10
CA LEU A 47 1.44 7.93 -36.33
C LEU A 47 1.78 8.30 -34.89
N THR A 48 1.34 9.48 -34.49
CA THR A 48 1.19 9.80 -33.09
C THR A 48 0.24 8.74 -32.56
N VAL A 49 0.82 7.70 -31.99
CA VAL A 49 0.07 6.70 -31.24
C VAL A 49 -0.46 7.45 -30.05
N ASP A 50 -1.65 7.98 -30.22
CA ASP A 50 -2.39 8.83 -29.29
C ASP A 50 -2.84 8.06 -28.04
N THR A 51 -2.07 7.09 -27.58
CA THR A 51 -2.41 6.25 -26.40
C THR A 51 -1.38 6.45 -25.31
N ILE A 52 -1.87 6.77 -24.12
CA ILE A 52 -1.05 6.75 -22.89
C ILE A 52 -0.79 5.30 -22.52
N ASP A 53 0.45 4.85 -22.55
CA ASP A 53 0.83 3.51 -22.13
C ASP A 53 1.95 3.54 -21.10
N PHE A 54 1.64 3.18 -19.86
CA PHE A 54 2.58 2.97 -18.76
C PHE A 54 2.45 1.55 -18.19
N SER A 55 2.06 0.58 -19.02
CA SER A 55 1.83 -0.82 -18.61
C SER A 55 3.11 -1.60 -18.28
N ASP A 56 4.29 -1.14 -18.73
CA ASP A 56 5.57 -1.79 -18.42
C ASP A 56 5.79 -1.83 -16.89
N GLU A 57 5.97 -3.03 -16.36
CA GLU A 57 6.17 -3.29 -14.92
C GLU A 57 7.45 -2.67 -14.35
N SER A 58 8.44 -2.37 -15.21
CA SER A 58 9.68 -1.69 -14.80
C SER A 58 9.45 -0.21 -14.45
N ILE A 59 8.35 0.38 -14.94
CA ILE A 59 7.97 1.76 -14.65
C ILE A 59 7.26 1.79 -13.29
N THR A 60 7.97 2.17 -12.24
CA THR A 60 7.43 2.22 -10.88
C THR A 60 6.78 3.57 -10.57
N SER A 61 5.75 3.55 -9.73
CA SER A 61 5.17 4.79 -9.18
C SER A 61 6.09 5.39 -8.13
N GLN A 62 6.29 6.69 -8.19
CA GLN A 62 7.13 7.48 -7.30
C GLN A 62 6.34 8.63 -6.69
N THR A 63 6.86 9.26 -5.64
CA THR A 63 6.26 10.44 -5.01
C THR A 63 7.31 11.52 -4.78
N CYS A 64 6.89 12.78 -4.85
CA CYS A 64 7.77 13.91 -4.52
C CYS A 64 7.98 14.06 -3.00
N ASN A 65 7.01 13.68 -2.20
CA ASN A 65 7.10 13.73 -0.75
C ASN A 65 6.43 12.48 -0.15
N PRO A 66 7.22 11.54 0.40
CA PRO A 66 6.67 10.31 0.98
C PRO A 66 5.89 10.51 2.28
N LEU A 67 5.96 11.69 2.90
CA LEU A 67 5.18 12.00 4.11
C LEU A 67 3.73 12.40 3.79
N THR A 68 3.53 13.06 2.66
CA THR A 68 2.21 13.59 2.28
C THR A 68 1.58 12.87 1.10
N ASN A 69 2.41 12.30 0.19
CA ASN A 69 1.99 11.60 -1.04
C ASN A 69 0.98 12.41 -1.88
N THR A 70 1.17 13.73 -1.94
CA THR A 70 0.26 14.63 -2.66
C THR A 70 0.49 14.64 -4.17
N LEU A 71 1.67 14.23 -4.62
CA LEU A 71 2.00 14.08 -6.04
C LEU A 71 2.68 12.73 -6.26
N ILE A 72 1.96 11.81 -6.89
CA ILE A 72 2.45 10.50 -7.30
C ILE A 72 2.63 10.53 -8.82
N TYR A 73 3.73 9.96 -9.33
CA TYR A 73 4.04 10.02 -10.75
C TYR A 73 4.73 8.75 -11.25
N ARG A 74 4.63 8.54 -12.56
CA ARG A 74 5.36 7.53 -13.32
C ARG A 74 6.11 8.21 -14.46
N LEU A 75 7.32 7.75 -14.76
CA LEU A 75 8.18 8.31 -15.79
C LEU A 75 8.56 7.27 -16.84
N LYS A 76 8.51 7.66 -18.10
CA LYS A 76 9.23 7.10 -19.21
C LYS A 76 10.29 8.10 -19.69
N PRO A 77 11.19 7.73 -20.59
CA PRO A 77 12.24 8.67 -21.03
C PRO A 77 11.74 10.05 -21.49
N GLN A 78 10.60 10.10 -22.17
CA GLN A 78 10.03 11.33 -22.72
C GLN A 78 8.57 11.57 -22.32
N GLU A 79 8.06 10.85 -21.33
CA GLU A 79 6.68 10.93 -20.89
C GLU A 79 6.57 10.93 -19.37
N SER A 80 5.56 11.61 -18.84
CA SER A 80 5.17 11.49 -17.44
C SER A 80 3.66 11.35 -17.30
N LEU A 81 3.24 10.55 -16.33
CA LEU A 81 1.85 10.47 -15.88
C LEU A 81 1.81 10.85 -14.40
N LEU A 82 1.07 11.91 -14.10
CA LEU A 82 1.04 12.56 -12.80
C LEU A 82 -0.34 12.39 -12.18
N LEU A 83 -0.36 12.05 -10.89
CA LEU A 83 -1.56 12.00 -10.05
C LEU A 83 -1.37 12.93 -8.86
N GLN A 84 -2.16 14.00 -8.79
CA GLN A 84 -2.19 14.93 -7.66
C GLN A 84 -3.42 14.65 -6.79
N LEU A 85 -3.20 14.54 -5.49
CA LEU A 85 -4.20 14.29 -4.46
C LEU A 85 -3.99 15.24 -3.28
N PRO A 86 -5.04 15.61 -2.51
CA PRO A 86 -4.85 16.22 -1.21
C PRO A 86 -4.07 15.32 -0.24
N GLU A 87 -3.55 15.88 0.82
CA GLU A 87 -2.95 15.10 1.91
C GLU A 87 -3.92 14.08 2.49
N ASN A 88 -3.40 12.97 2.98
CA ASN A 88 -4.15 11.89 3.64
C ASN A 88 -5.18 11.18 2.74
N LYS A 89 -4.99 11.19 1.40
CA LYS A 89 -5.83 10.43 0.46
C LYS A 89 -5.23 9.09 0.04
N ILE A 90 -3.94 8.89 0.25
CA ILE A 90 -3.31 7.56 0.26
C ILE A 90 -3.45 7.03 1.68
N ILE A 91 -4.43 6.16 1.89
CA ILE A 91 -4.84 5.70 3.22
C ILE A 91 -4.31 4.29 3.45
N ASN A 92 -3.49 4.14 4.50
CA ASN A 92 -2.92 2.85 4.93
C ASN A 92 -3.97 2.03 5.70
N ASP A 93 -5.03 1.66 5.00
CA ASP A 93 -6.10 0.81 5.49
C ASP A 93 -6.63 -0.07 4.35
N PRO A 94 -6.64 -1.42 4.50
CA PRO A 94 -7.12 -2.35 3.47
C PRO A 94 -8.59 -2.09 3.11
N SER A 95 -8.81 -1.27 2.09
CA SER A 95 -10.13 -0.86 1.63
C SER A 95 -10.06 -0.30 0.21
N VAL A 96 -11.21 0.06 -0.34
CA VAL A 96 -11.32 0.74 -1.64
C VAL A 96 -11.81 2.16 -1.42
N TYR A 97 -11.05 3.11 -1.93
CA TYR A 97 -11.36 4.54 -1.90
C TYR A 97 -11.57 5.06 -3.31
N SER A 98 -12.51 5.97 -3.49
CA SER A 98 -12.81 6.55 -4.80
C SER A 98 -12.99 8.05 -4.71
N TYR A 99 -12.37 8.79 -5.65
CA TYR A 99 -12.39 10.25 -5.72
C TYR A 99 -12.76 10.68 -7.14
N ASP A 100 -13.55 11.73 -7.27
CA ASP A 100 -13.89 12.30 -8.58
C ASP A 100 -12.73 13.17 -9.09
N ILE A 101 -12.37 13.00 -10.36
CA ILE A 101 -11.39 13.87 -11.04
C ILE A 101 -12.07 15.22 -11.29
N ASP A 102 -11.49 16.30 -10.77
CA ASP A 102 -12.02 17.66 -10.86
C ASP A 102 -11.06 18.65 -11.53
N ASN A 103 -9.88 18.17 -11.96
CA ASN A 103 -8.78 18.95 -12.55
C ASN A 103 -8.31 20.13 -11.68
N SER A 104 -8.61 20.13 -10.40
CA SER A 104 -8.14 21.15 -9.44
C SER A 104 -7.53 20.50 -8.20
N THR A 105 -8.33 19.80 -7.41
CA THR A 105 -7.95 19.12 -6.16
C THR A 105 -7.46 17.69 -6.44
N TYR A 106 -8.18 16.98 -7.32
CA TYR A 106 -7.87 15.63 -7.77
C TYR A 106 -7.54 15.68 -9.26
N ARG A 107 -6.24 15.73 -9.57
CA ARG A 107 -5.77 15.95 -10.93
C ARG A 107 -5.01 14.76 -11.46
N VAL A 108 -5.28 14.44 -12.73
CA VAL A 108 -4.50 13.50 -13.52
C VAL A 108 -3.94 14.27 -14.71
N VAL A 109 -2.64 14.21 -14.94
CA VAL A 109 -1.98 14.94 -16.02
C VAL A 109 -1.00 14.00 -16.73
N TYR A 110 -1.14 13.86 -18.03
CA TYR A 110 -0.12 13.27 -18.89
C TYR A 110 0.68 14.38 -19.56
N ARG A 111 2.00 14.17 -19.70
CA ARG A 111 2.92 15.07 -20.41
C ARG A 111 3.86 14.30 -21.29
N ALA A 112 4.06 14.78 -22.53
CA ALA A 112 5.16 14.40 -23.39
C ALA A 112 6.23 15.49 -23.41
N TYR A 113 7.48 15.11 -23.70
CA TYR A 113 8.65 15.99 -23.62
C TYR A 113 9.55 15.83 -24.85
N ASP A 114 10.27 16.92 -25.22
CA ASP A 114 11.27 16.92 -26.30
C ASP A 114 12.61 16.26 -25.94
N GLY A 115 12.75 15.73 -24.73
CA GLY A 115 13.95 15.05 -24.24
C GLY A 115 13.69 14.25 -22.98
N THR A 116 14.75 13.69 -22.40
CA THR A 116 14.64 12.82 -21.23
C THR A 116 14.19 13.57 -19.99
N VAL A 117 13.00 13.21 -19.46
CA VAL A 117 12.44 13.74 -18.21
C VAL A 117 12.93 12.92 -17.02
N ALA A 118 13.17 13.61 -15.89
CA ALA A 118 13.62 13.02 -14.64
C ALA A 118 12.87 13.62 -13.44
N THR A 119 13.01 12.99 -12.27
CA THR A 119 12.39 13.45 -11.02
C THR A 119 12.54 14.96 -10.74
N PRO A 120 13.69 15.62 -10.96
CA PRO A 120 13.80 17.08 -10.75
C PRO A 120 12.85 17.91 -11.62
N ASN A 121 12.48 17.42 -12.82
CA ASN A 121 11.52 18.10 -13.69
C ASN A 121 10.10 18.06 -13.12
N ILE A 122 9.80 17.06 -12.28
CA ILE A 122 8.47 16.87 -11.67
C ILE A 122 8.41 17.48 -10.27
N CYS A 123 9.44 17.23 -9.45
CA CYS A 123 9.44 17.51 -8.00
C CYS A 123 10.26 18.74 -7.62
N GLY A 124 11.06 19.30 -8.53
CA GLY A 124 11.92 20.45 -8.22
C GLY A 124 11.10 21.70 -7.91
N ALA A 125 11.42 22.40 -6.82
CA ALA A 125 10.81 23.70 -6.53
C ALA A 125 11.05 24.71 -7.66
N ILE A 126 12.19 24.60 -8.36
CA ILE A 126 12.51 25.28 -9.62
C ILE A 126 12.88 24.18 -10.60
N PRO A 127 11.93 23.75 -11.46
CA PRO A 127 12.21 22.70 -12.44
C PRO A 127 13.33 23.13 -13.41
N PRO A 128 14.15 22.19 -13.89
CA PRO A 128 15.09 22.43 -14.96
C PRO A 128 14.37 23.03 -16.20
N LYS A 129 15.07 23.89 -16.96
CA LYS A 129 14.51 24.52 -18.16
C LYS A 129 14.23 23.52 -19.29
N THR A 130 14.92 22.41 -19.30
CA THR A 130 14.80 21.31 -20.26
C THR A 130 14.65 19.98 -19.53
N PRO A 131 13.95 18.99 -20.13
CA PRO A 131 13.26 19.04 -21.43
C PRO A 131 12.01 19.94 -21.38
N ASN A 132 11.59 20.45 -22.57
CA ASN A 132 10.34 21.19 -22.70
C ASN A 132 9.16 20.22 -22.81
N ILE A 133 8.00 20.65 -22.31
CA ILE A 133 6.74 19.93 -22.51
C ILE A 133 6.28 20.21 -23.94
N THR A 134 6.09 19.16 -24.72
CA THR A 134 5.58 19.21 -26.10
C THR A 134 4.07 19.00 -26.16
N GLU A 135 3.54 18.18 -25.25
CA GLU A 135 2.11 17.92 -25.09
C GLU A 135 1.71 17.82 -23.63
N GLU A 136 0.51 18.29 -23.29
CA GLU A 136 -0.10 18.12 -21.99
C GLU A 136 -1.59 17.76 -22.15
N TRP A 137 -2.00 16.65 -21.54
CA TRP A 137 -3.39 16.22 -21.51
C TRP A 137 -3.89 16.22 -20.09
N LEU A 138 -5.01 16.88 -19.86
CA LEU A 138 -5.60 17.01 -18.53
C LEU A 138 -6.76 16.02 -18.37
N GLY A 139 -6.76 15.28 -17.28
CA GLY A 139 -7.93 14.51 -16.84
C GLY A 139 -9.02 15.47 -16.39
N THR A 140 -10.13 15.52 -17.11
CA THR A 140 -11.24 16.48 -16.86
C THR A 140 -12.45 15.84 -16.21
N ALA A 141 -12.58 14.52 -16.30
CA ALA A 141 -13.68 13.75 -15.70
C ALA A 141 -13.23 12.32 -15.39
N GLY A 142 -14.05 11.58 -14.64
CA GLY A 142 -13.81 10.20 -14.24
C GLY A 142 -13.54 10.07 -12.73
N LYS A 143 -13.08 8.90 -12.33
CA LYS A 143 -12.78 8.57 -10.92
C LYS A 143 -11.38 8.01 -10.77
N ILE A 144 -10.73 8.36 -9.67
CA ILE A 144 -9.53 7.72 -9.15
C ILE A 144 -9.99 6.68 -8.14
N GLU A 145 -9.80 5.40 -8.44
CA GLU A 145 -10.08 4.28 -7.54
C GLU A 145 -8.76 3.76 -6.98
N ILE A 146 -8.67 3.67 -5.66
CA ILE A 146 -7.47 3.21 -4.94
C ILE A 146 -7.86 2.01 -4.09
N THR A 147 -7.37 0.83 -4.46
CA THR A 147 -7.51 -0.40 -3.67
C THR A 147 -6.25 -0.61 -2.85
N THR A 148 -6.38 -0.54 -1.53
CA THR A 148 -5.27 -0.73 -0.59
C THR A 148 -5.24 -2.15 -0.06
N THR A 149 -4.06 -2.77 -0.04
CA THR A 149 -3.78 -4.05 0.59
C THR A 149 -2.63 -3.93 1.59
N GLN A 150 -2.70 -4.70 2.66
CA GLN A 150 -1.67 -4.74 3.70
C GLN A 150 -0.54 -5.68 3.31
N ASN A 151 0.71 -5.25 3.47
CA ASN A 151 1.88 -6.11 3.37
C ASN A 151 2.27 -6.59 4.77
N THR A 152 2.33 -7.90 4.95
CA THR A 152 2.56 -8.54 6.24
C THR A 152 3.79 -9.43 6.20
N ASP A 153 4.70 -9.24 7.16
CA ASP A 153 5.78 -10.19 7.41
C ASP A 153 5.24 -11.38 8.23
N LEU A 154 5.38 -12.57 7.68
CA LEU A 154 4.95 -13.86 8.23
C LEU A 154 6.13 -14.75 8.63
N THR A 155 7.36 -14.22 8.68
CA THR A 155 8.57 -15.04 8.88
C THR A 155 8.81 -15.46 10.33
N ALA A 156 8.10 -14.86 11.29
CA ALA A 156 8.24 -15.18 12.69
C ALA A 156 7.73 -16.60 13.02
N THR A 157 8.55 -17.38 13.74
CA THR A 157 8.24 -18.76 14.10
C THR A 157 7.36 -18.89 15.34
N ASP A 158 7.15 -17.81 16.08
CA ASP A 158 6.32 -17.74 17.29
C ASP A 158 4.83 -17.45 17.00
N GLY A 159 4.47 -17.36 15.71
CA GLY A 159 3.12 -17.07 15.23
C GLY A 159 2.78 -15.58 15.19
N SER A 160 3.69 -14.69 15.57
CA SER A 160 3.50 -13.24 15.43
C SER A 160 3.56 -12.81 13.97
N THR A 161 2.95 -11.67 13.68
CA THR A 161 3.04 -11.03 12.36
C THR A 161 3.31 -9.53 12.54
N LYS A 162 3.88 -8.90 11.49
CA LYS A 162 4.14 -7.46 11.48
C LYS A 162 3.68 -6.87 10.16
N ILE A 163 3.06 -5.69 10.21
CA ILE A 163 2.77 -4.92 9.01
C ILE A 163 4.07 -4.21 8.61
N THR A 164 4.48 -4.39 7.35
CA THR A 164 5.69 -3.77 6.77
C THR A 164 5.37 -2.62 5.84
N GLY A 165 4.11 -2.48 5.43
CA GLY A 165 3.67 -1.43 4.53
C GLY A 165 2.31 -1.74 3.93
N TYR A 166 1.93 -0.92 2.96
CA TYR A 166 0.71 -1.10 2.18
C TYR A 166 1.01 -0.92 0.70
N ASN A 167 0.24 -1.63 -0.13
CA ASN A 167 0.27 -1.49 -1.57
C ASN A 167 -1.06 -0.89 -2.04
N HIS A 168 -0.98 0.20 -2.79
CA HIS A 168 -2.13 0.94 -3.31
C HIS A 168 -2.20 0.73 -4.82
N THR A 169 -3.13 -0.11 -5.27
CA THR A 169 -3.43 -0.26 -6.70
C THR A 169 -4.33 0.87 -7.13
N ILE A 170 -3.84 1.70 -8.05
CA ILE A 170 -4.52 2.92 -8.50
C ILE A 170 -5.04 2.68 -9.92
N VAL A 171 -6.32 2.89 -10.12
CA VAL A 171 -7.01 2.73 -11.40
C VAL A 171 -7.88 3.97 -11.65
N PHE A 172 -7.83 4.49 -12.87
CA PHE A 172 -8.76 5.53 -13.30
C PHE A 172 -9.95 4.88 -14.00
N ARG A 173 -11.16 5.27 -13.60
CA ARG A 173 -12.42 4.77 -14.16
C ARG A 173 -13.10 5.86 -14.97
N ASN A 174 -13.44 5.53 -16.23
CA ASN A 174 -14.10 6.44 -17.16
C ASN A 174 -13.39 7.82 -17.23
N ILE A 175 -12.05 7.79 -17.27
CA ILE A 175 -11.27 9.03 -17.34
C ILE A 175 -11.42 9.64 -18.71
N THR A 176 -11.63 10.96 -18.73
CA THR A 176 -11.61 11.79 -19.94
C THR A 176 -10.37 12.66 -19.94
N PHE A 177 -9.50 12.48 -20.92
CA PHE A 177 -8.37 13.35 -21.17
C PHE A 177 -8.73 14.39 -22.23
N ALA A 178 -8.61 15.66 -21.87
CA ALA A 178 -8.70 16.76 -22.83
C ALA A 178 -7.38 16.85 -23.61
N LYS A 179 -7.44 16.63 -24.92
CA LYS A 179 -6.30 16.70 -25.85
C LYS A 179 -6.52 17.83 -26.88
N PRO A 180 -5.44 18.39 -27.47
CA PRO A 180 -5.58 19.38 -28.54
C PRO A 180 -6.41 18.90 -29.75
N THR A 181 -6.40 17.57 -29.99
CA THR A 181 -7.10 16.93 -31.11
C THR A 181 -8.53 16.47 -30.78
N GLY A 182 -9.00 16.69 -29.56
CA GLY A 182 -10.30 16.25 -29.06
C GLY A 182 -10.19 15.31 -27.87
N ASP A 183 -11.24 15.20 -27.08
CA ASP A 183 -11.28 14.42 -25.87
C ASP A 183 -11.11 12.92 -26.13
N GLN A 184 -10.33 12.25 -25.27
CA GLN A 184 -10.19 10.80 -25.25
C GLN A 184 -10.77 10.25 -23.95
N VAL A 185 -11.63 9.24 -24.06
CA VAL A 185 -12.24 8.56 -22.91
C VAL A 185 -11.70 7.15 -22.80
N GLU A 186 -11.15 6.84 -21.60
CA GLU A 186 -10.73 5.49 -21.23
C GLU A 186 -11.65 4.96 -20.14
N ALA A 187 -12.33 3.84 -20.40
CA ALA A 187 -13.24 3.21 -19.45
C ALA A 187 -12.51 2.73 -18.20
N GLU A 188 -11.32 2.19 -18.41
CA GLU A 188 -10.41 1.74 -17.35
C GLU A 188 -8.97 2.01 -17.76
N TYR A 189 -8.25 2.71 -16.91
CA TYR A 189 -6.82 2.95 -17.07
C TYR A 189 -6.07 2.59 -15.80
N VAL A 190 -5.17 1.60 -15.86
CA VAL A 190 -4.37 1.19 -14.71
C VAL A 190 -3.18 2.14 -14.57
N PHE A 191 -3.25 3.05 -13.58
CA PHE A 191 -2.11 3.90 -13.25
C PHE A 191 -0.95 3.05 -12.70
N GLY A 192 -1.23 2.04 -11.88
CA GLY A 192 -0.25 1.11 -11.34
C GLY A 192 -0.28 1.01 -9.81
N ASN A 193 0.74 0.33 -9.28
CA ASN A 193 0.90 0.14 -7.85
C ASN A 193 1.79 1.23 -7.25
N PHE A 194 1.38 1.74 -6.09
CA PHE A 194 2.15 2.64 -5.26
C PHE A 194 2.30 2.04 -3.86
N ALA A 195 3.53 1.85 -3.39
CA ALA A 195 3.79 1.25 -2.08
C ALA A 195 4.15 2.31 -1.04
N THR A 196 3.59 2.16 0.17
CA THR A 196 3.98 2.93 1.35
C THR A 196 4.59 2.02 2.40
N THR A 197 5.56 2.53 3.14
CA THR A 197 6.15 1.80 4.28
C THR A 197 5.34 2.04 5.54
N TYR A 198 5.34 1.06 6.42
CA TYR A 198 4.75 1.15 7.76
C TYR A 198 5.58 0.35 8.74
N THR A 199 5.66 0.80 9.98
CA THR A 199 6.31 0.08 11.06
C THR A 199 5.29 -0.20 12.16
N SER A 200 4.99 -1.47 12.39
CA SER A 200 4.11 -1.89 13.47
C SER A 200 4.59 -1.37 14.83
N PRO A 201 3.69 -0.96 15.74
CA PRO A 201 4.07 -0.55 17.09
C PRO A 201 4.89 -1.62 17.82
N SER A 202 5.84 -1.16 18.62
CA SER A 202 6.62 -2.08 19.45
C SER A 202 5.73 -2.73 20.51
N THR A 203 5.84 -4.05 20.62
CA THR A 203 5.20 -4.86 21.66
C THR A 203 6.21 -5.40 22.69
N THR A 204 7.45 -4.89 22.66
CA THR A 204 8.49 -5.24 23.63
C THR A 204 8.52 -4.23 24.78
N PHE A 205 8.26 -4.69 25.98
CA PHE A 205 8.22 -3.88 27.20
C PHE A 205 9.18 -4.47 28.23
N ILE A 206 9.94 -3.59 28.86
CA ILE A 206 10.96 -3.96 29.88
C ILE A 206 10.55 -3.53 31.29
N ASN A 207 9.51 -2.74 31.41
CA ASN A 207 9.00 -2.29 32.71
C ASN A 207 8.21 -3.41 33.39
N PRO A 208 8.16 -3.46 34.74
CA PRO A 208 7.24 -4.33 35.45
C PRO A 208 5.79 -4.01 35.08
N VAL A 209 4.96 -5.04 35.01
CA VAL A 209 3.52 -4.86 34.87
C VAL A 209 2.94 -4.21 36.11
N GLN A 210 2.05 -3.29 35.92
CA GLN A 210 1.42 -2.55 37.01
C GLN A 210 -0.11 -2.53 36.84
N GLN A 211 -0.80 -2.30 37.94
CA GLN A 211 -2.26 -2.17 37.97
C GLN A 211 -2.68 -0.89 38.65
N CYS A 212 -3.65 -0.21 38.08
CA CYS A 212 -4.29 0.93 38.71
C CYS A 212 -5.19 0.50 39.86
N THR A 213 -5.05 1.14 41.01
CA THR A 213 -5.85 0.87 42.21
C THR A 213 -7.23 1.56 42.17
N ASN A 214 -7.43 2.47 41.22
CA ASN A 214 -8.72 3.15 41.01
C ASN A 214 -9.76 2.23 40.39
N THR A 215 -10.96 2.75 40.12
CA THR A 215 -12.09 2.01 39.54
C THR A 215 -11.79 1.43 38.15
N SER A 216 -10.78 1.92 37.44
CA SER A 216 -10.42 1.43 36.11
C SER A 216 -9.85 0.03 36.15
N LYS A 217 -9.20 -0.37 37.25
CA LYS A 217 -8.49 -1.67 37.38
C LYS A 217 -7.63 -2.03 36.14
N GLN A 218 -7.15 -1.00 35.45
CA GLN A 218 -6.32 -1.15 34.26
C GLN A 218 -5.00 -1.80 34.66
N VAL A 219 -4.64 -2.87 33.96
CA VAL A 219 -3.29 -3.46 34.00
C VAL A 219 -2.53 -2.92 32.80
N TYR A 220 -1.29 -2.45 32.98
CA TYR A 220 -0.53 -1.82 31.91
C TYR A 220 0.94 -2.20 31.94
N ASN A 221 1.53 -2.27 30.75
CA ASN A 221 2.95 -2.30 30.50
C ASN A 221 3.29 -1.34 29.37
N PHE A 222 4.46 -0.71 29.43
CA PHE A 222 4.81 0.37 28.48
C PHE A 222 6.31 0.49 28.25
N ASN A 223 6.65 1.14 27.15
CA ASN A 223 7.98 1.70 26.86
C ASN A 223 7.85 3.21 26.57
N ALA A 224 8.92 3.83 26.09
CA ALA A 224 8.92 5.29 25.86
C ALA A 224 7.84 5.80 24.89
N SER A 225 7.37 4.98 23.96
CA SER A 225 6.48 5.37 22.87
C SER A 225 5.26 4.46 22.65
N SER A 226 5.12 3.38 23.42
CA SER A 226 4.01 2.43 23.26
C SER A 226 3.57 1.89 24.61
N ALA A 227 2.27 1.56 24.73
CA ALA A 227 1.72 0.88 25.88
C ALA A 227 0.74 -0.20 25.44
N LEU A 228 0.81 -1.35 26.10
CA LEU A 228 -0.18 -2.42 26.03
C LEU A 228 -0.96 -2.44 27.34
N THR A 229 -2.28 -2.26 27.26
CA THR A 229 -3.14 -2.19 28.44
C THR A 229 -4.21 -3.28 28.38
N ILE A 230 -4.60 -3.78 29.56
CA ILE A 230 -5.81 -4.57 29.75
C ILE A 230 -6.74 -3.71 30.59
N ASP A 231 -7.72 -3.09 29.94
CA ASP A 231 -8.64 -2.19 30.60
C ASP A 231 -9.69 -3.00 31.38
N ASN A 232 -9.91 -2.63 32.64
CA ASN A 232 -10.85 -3.26 33.55
C ASN A 232 -10.72 -4.79 33.55
N ILE A 233 -9.52 -5.29 33.90
CA ILE A 233 -9.29 -6.75 33.99
C ILE A 233 -10.29 -7.40 34.95
N ASP A 234 -10.82 -8.57 34.56
CA ASP A 234 -11.73 -9.34 35.39
C ASP A 234 -11.06 -9.69 36.75
N PRO A 235 -11.60 -9.25 37.89
CA PRO A 235 -11.05 -9.55 39.19
C PRO A 235 -10.86 -11.03 39.47
N ALA A 236 -11.65 -11.91 38.84
CA ALA A 236 -11.52 -13.36 38.98
C ALA A 236 -10.18 -13.89 38.41
N LEU A 237 -9.49 -13.12 37.55
CA LEU A 237 -8.17 -13.46 37.02
C LEU A 237 -7.04 -13.12 38.01
N ILE A 238 -7.20 -12.03 38.78
CA ILE A 238 -6.17 -11.52 39.70
C ILE A 238 -6.61 -11.82 41.17
N VAL A 239 -6.60 -13.09 41.49
CA VAL A 239 -6.92 -13.56 42.85
C VAL A 239 -5.64 -13.97 43.55
N ASN A 240 -5.41 -13.46 44.78
CA ASN A 240 -4.24 -13.75 45.61
C ASN A 240 -4.30 -15.15 46.22
N GLU A 241 -4.41 -16.17 45.37
CA GLU A 241 -4.38 -17.58 45.68
C GLU A 241 -3.52 -18.29 44.63
N LYS A 242 -2.64 -19.19 45.10
CA LYS A 242 -1.80 -20.01 44.22
C LYS A 242 -2.67 -20.83 43.28
N THR A 243 -2.35 -20.80 41.98
CA THR A 243 -3.03 -21.61 40.97
C THR A 243 -2.35 -22.98 40.78
N THR A 244 -3.15 -24.01 40.57
CA THR A 244 -2.70 -25.32 40.06
C THR A 244 -2.88 -25.41 38.54
N THR A 245 -3.88 -24.74 38.04
CA THR A 245 -4.16 -24.54 36.61
C THR A 245 -4.37 -23.06 36.36
N PRO A 246 -3.94 -22.50 35.22
CA PRO A 246 -4.13 -21.09 34.91
C PRO A 246 -5.61 -20.67 34.94
N ARG A 247 -5.90 -19.48 35.48
CA ARG A 247 -7.21 -18.85 35.33
C ARG A 247 -7.28 -18.25 33.91
N ARG A 248 -8.44 -18.35 33.27
CA ARG A 248 -8.64 -17.91 31.90
C ARG A 248 -9.81 -16.96 31.79
N GLY A 249 -9.62 -15.87 31.04
CA GLY A 249 -10.65 -14.93 30.62
C GLY A 249 -10.55 -14.68 29.15
N LEU A 250 -11.65 -14.26 28.52
CA LEU A 250 -11.67 -13.87 27.13
C LEU A 250 -11.50 -12.37 26.98
N ILE A 251 -10.78 -11.95 25.95
CA ILE A 251 -10.72 -10.57 25.51
C ILE A 251 -12.11 -10.17 25.00
N ASN A 252 -12.53 -8.95 25.33
CA ASN A 252 -13.79 -8.38 24.87
C ASN A 252 -13.51 -7.00 24.27
N ALA A 253 -13.46 -6.95 22.94
CA ALA A 253 -13.11 -5.74 22.17
C ALA A 253 -14.12 -4.60 22.36
N ASN A 254 -15.40 -4.96 22.44
CA ASN A 254 -16.51 -4.00 22.51
C ASN A 254 -17.07 -3.82 23.93
N GLY A 255 -16.65 -4.65 24.86
CA GLY A 255 -17.10 -4.62 26.24
C GLY A 255 -16.29 -3.69 27.13
N THR A 256 -16.64 -3.69 28.42
CA THR A 256 -15.99 -2.89 29.45
C THR A 256 -14.95 -3.67 30.25
N THR A 257 -14.91 -5.02 30.12
CA THR A 257 -14.04 -5.89 30.90
C THR A 257 -13.08 -6.62 29.97
N ASN A 258 -11.81 -6.78 30.37
CA ASN A 258 -10.77 -7.47 29.61
C ASN A 258 -10.49 -6.88 28.22
N LYS A 259 -10.63 -5.58 28.06
CA LYS A 259 -10.34 -4.92 26.79
C LYS A 259 -8.84 -4.71 26.64
N VAL A 260 -8.23 -5.32 25.63
CA VAL A 260 -6.78 -5.23 25.38
C VAL A 260 -6.54 -4.18 24.29
N LEU A 261 -5.66 -3.21 24.59
CA LEU A 261 -5.34 -2.08 23.70
C LEU A 261 -3.85 -1.89 23.62
N LEU A 262 -3.33 -1.81 22.40
CA LEU A 262 -1.96 -1.33 22.12
C LEU A 262 -2.05 0.10 21.57
N ARG A 263 -1.38 1.04 22.23
CA ARG A 263 -1.36 2.45 21.83
C ARG A 263 0.06 2.90 21.54
N SER A 264 0.23 3.66 20.47
CA SER A 264 1.45 4.41 20.17
C SER A 264 1.29 5.87 20.57
N TYR A 265 2.39 6.48 20.97
CA TYR A 265 2.41 7.85 21.50
C TYR A 265 3.47 8.69 20.79
N ILE A 266 3.15 9.97 20.61
CA ILE A 266 4.01 11.02 20.04
C ILE A 266 4.01 12.26 20.94
N ASN A 267 4.82 13.24 20.61
CA ASN A 267 4.90 14.53 21.31
C ASN A 267 5.26 14.41 22.80
N GLY A 268 6.13 13.47 23.13
CA GLY A 268 6.63 13.27 24.49
C GLY A 268 7.04 11.82 24.75
N THR A 269 7.59 11.59 25.93
CA THR A 269 7.98 10.27 26.42
C THR A 269 6.93 9.74 27.39
N LEU A 270 6.44 8.52 27.15
CA LEU A 270 5.50 7.88 28.05
C LEU A 270 6.20 7.47 29.35
N THR A 271 5.57 7.79 30.46
CA THR A 271 6.05 7.48 31.82
C THR A 271 4.94 6.84 32.65
N GLN A 272 5.31 6.22 33.77
CA GLN A 272 4.34 5.60 34.67
C GLN A 272 3.24 6.59 35.13
N SER A 273 3.61 7.85 35.35
CA SER A 273 2.65 8.89 35.80
C SER A 273 1.56 9.22 34.78
N TYR A 274 1.68 8.75 33.53
CA TYR A 274 0.64 8.89 32.52
C TYR A 274 -0.60 8.03 32.84
N PHE A 275 -0.39 6.88 33.49
CA PHE A 275 -1.45 5.91 33.77
C PHE A 275 -2.17 6.23 35.11
N CYS A 276 -3.33 5.65 35.30
CA CYS A 276 -4.12 5.71 36.52
C CYS A 276 -4.66 7.10 36.88
N ASN A 277 -4.55 8.09 36.02
CA ASN A 277 -5.09 9.41 36.25
C ASN A 277 -6.61 9.44 35.96
N THR A 278 -7.35 10.24 36.72
CA THR A 278 -8.75 10.54 36.45
C THR A 278 -8.89 11.42 35.19
N THR A 279 -7.91 12.28 34.94
CA THR A 279 -7.80 13.08 33.73
C THR A 279 -6.54 12.65 32.98
N ILE A 280 -6.70 12.19 31.75
CA ILE A 280 -5.58 11.76 30.90
C ILE A 280 -4.69 12.97 30.62
N PRO A 281 -3.36 12.90 30.86
CA PRO A 281 -2.44 13.96 30.51
C PRO A 281 -2.52 14.32 29.02
N SER A 282 -2.37 15.61 28.70
CA SER A 282 -2.43 16.09 27.31
C SER A 282 -1.22 15.64 26.48
N THR A 283 -0.11 15.30 27.14
CA THR A 283 1.13 14.78 26.50
C THR A 283 1.70 13.61 27.31
N PRO A 284 2.30 12.60 26.67
CA PRO A 284 2.36 12.39 25.23
C PRO A 284 0.96 12.14 24.62
N THR A 285 0.82 12.42 23.31
CA THR A 285 -0.44 12.28 22.59
C THR A 285 -0.54 10.90 21.95
N VAL A 286 -1.68 10.25 22.05
CA VAL A 286 -1.96 8.98 21.35
C VAL A 286 -1.98 9.24 19.83
N SER A 287 -1.12 8.56 19.08
CA SER A 287 -1.08 8.61 17.62
C SER A 287 -1.87 7.49 16.96
N GLU A 288 -1.84 6.29 17.57
CA GLU A 288 -2.56 5.12 17.07
C GLU A 288 -3.12 4.29 18.22
N THR A 289 -4.24 3.65 17.97
CA THR A 289 -4.83 2.66 18.89
C THR A 289 -5.19 1.40 18.11
N TRP A 290 -4.64 0.28 18.55
CA TRP A 290 -4.95 -1.06 18.09
C TRP A 290 -5.77 -1.76 19.17
N ILE A 291 -6.89 -2.38 18.80
CA ILE A 291 -7.79 -3.09 19.72
C ILE A 291 -7.65 -4.57 19.45
N ALA A 292 -7.46 -5.38 20.49
CA ALA A 292 -7.48 -6.82 20.33
C ALA A 292 -8.90 -7.28 19.98
N GLN A 293 -8.98 -8.21 19.04
CA GLN A 293 -10.26 -8.83 18.63
C GLN A 293 -10.87 -9.64 19.78
N ASP A 294 -12.17 -9.84 19.72
CA ASP A 294 -12.91 -10.66 20.71
C ASP A 294 -12.32 -12.06 20.82
N GLY A 295 -12.22 -12.53 22.04
CA GLY A 295 -11.73 -13.87 22.35
C GLY A 295 -12.73 -14.96 21.97
N ILE A 296 -12.19 -16.08 21.51
CA ILE A 296 -12.94 -17.33 21.26
C ILE A 296 -12.40 -18.39 22.22
N ALA A 297 -13.28 -18.97 23.01
CA ALA A 297 -12.91 -19.96 24.05
C ALA A 297 -12.02 -21.06 23.45
N GLU A 298 -10.95 -21.41 24.18
CA GLU A 298 -9.91 -22.39 23.84
C GLU A 298 -9.19 -22.18 22.51
N THR A 299 -9.48 -21.07 21.76
CA THR A 299 -8.95 -20.82 20.41
C THR A 299 -8.05 -19.60 20.36
N SER A 300 -8.57 -18.40 20.69
CA SER A 300 -7.87 -17.14 20.50
C SER A 300 -8.35 -16.06 21.47
N GLY A 301 -7.54 -15.00 21.62
CA GLY A 301 -7.92 -13.83 22.43
C GLY A 301 -8.13 -14.20 23.91
N ILE A 302 -7.26 -15.06 24.46
CA ILE A 302 -7.37 -15.56 25.83
C ILE A 302 -6.36 -14.83 26.71
N ILE A 303 -6.81 -14.32 27.86
CA ILE A 303 -5.97 -13.85 28.96
C ILE A 303 -5.81 -15.01 29.92
N GLU A 304 -4.60 -15.50 30.10
CA GLU A 304 -4.26 -16.58 30.99
C GLU A 304 -3.41 -16.05 32.15
N VAL A 305 -3.78 -16.37 33.39
CA VAL A 305 -3.08 -15.92 34.59
C VAL A 305 -2.71 -17.10 35.48
N THR A 306 -1.41 -17.22 35.75
CA THR A 306 -0.88 -18.14 36.73
C THR A 306 -0.40 -17.37 37.95
N THR A 307 -0.81 -17.76 39.14
CA THR A 307 -0.43 -17.12 40.40
C THR A 307 0.48 -18.02 41.23
N THR A 308 1.62 -17.47 41.64
CA THR A 308 2.52 -18.06 42.63
C THR A 308 2.64 -17.11 43.83
N ASN A 309 3.13 -17.60 44.98
CA ASN A 309 3.40 -16.73 46.12
C ASN A 309 4.69 -17.13 46.83
N VAL A 310 5.37 -16.13 47.37
CA VAL A 310 6.49 -16.26 48.31
C VAL A 310 6.24 -15.32 49.49
N GLY A 311 5.99 -15.92 50.66
CA GLY A 311 5.56 -15.12 51.82
C GLY A 311 4.21 -14.43 51.53
N ASN A 312 4.19 -13.10 51.70
CA ASN A 312 3.00 -12.28 51.48
C ASN A 312 2.99 -11.61 50.09
N VAL A 313 3.92 -11.97 49.19
CA VAL A 313 3.96 -11.46 47.80
C VAL A 313 3.33 -12.49 46.88
N PHE A 314 2.27 -12.08 46.17
CA PHE A 314 1.65 -12.85 45.11
C PHE A 314 2.12 -12.32 43.74
N THR A 315 2.61 -13.25 42.91
CA THR A 315 3.05 -12.93 41.55
C THR A 315 2.08 -13.51 40.54
N HIS A 316 1.36 -12.65 39.82
CA HIS A 316 0.45 -13.02 38.75
C HIS A 316 1.17 -12.93 37.42
N THR A 317 1.57 -14.05 36.84
CA THR A 317 2.13 -14.12 35.48
C THR A 317 1.00 -14.10 34.48
N ILE A 318 0.95 -13.05 33.65
CA ILE A 318 -0.10 -12.82 32.65
C ILE A 318 0.45 -13.20 31.28
N VAL A 319 -0.28 -14.04 30.55
CA VAL A 319 0.01 -14.43 29.17
C VAL A 319 -1.21 -14.17 28.32
N LEU A 320 -0.98 -13.52 27.16
CA LEU A 320 -1.99 -13.33 26.15
C LEU A 320 -1.81 -14.41 25.08
N LYS A 321 -2.86 -15.17 24.77
CA LYS A 321 -2.78 -16.32 23.86
C LYS A 321 -3.53 -16.03 22.55
N ASN A 322 -2.84 -16.23 21.44
CA ASN A 322 -3.38 -16.10 20.07
C ASN A 322 -4.15 -14.78 19.86
N VAL A 323 -3.55 -13.66 20.26
CA VAL A 323 -4.18 -12.34 20.17
C VAL A 323 -3.92 -11.72 18.80
N THR A 324 -4.98 -11.30 18.13
CA THR A 324 -4.95 -10.46 16.93
C THR A 324 -5.34 -9.04 17.32
N LEU A 325 -4.47 -8.09 16.99
CA LEU A 325 -4.71 -6.66 17.14
C LEU A 325 -5.25 -6.10 15.83
N GLN A 326 -6.24 -5.24 15.90
CA GLN A 326 -6.93 -4.63 14.77
C GLN A 326 -7.02 -3.11 14.92
N LYS A 327 -6.81 -2.42 13.81
CA LYS A 327 -7.12 -1.00 13.63
C LYS A 327 -7.77 -0.85 12.25
N ASP A 328 -8.97 -0.36 12.21
CA ASP A 328 -9.80 -0.33 11.01
C ASP A 328 -9.85 -1.72 10.34
N HIS A 329 -9.37 -1.89 9.11
CA HIS A 329 -9.28 -3.19 8.44
C HIS A 329 -7.89 -3.83 8.51
N SER A 330 -6.91 -3.14 9.10
CA SER A 330 -5.55 -3.65 9.28
C SER A 330 -5.46 -4.56 10.50
N THR A 331 -4.70 -5.65 10.40
CA THR A 331 -4.50 -6.59 11.50
C THR A 331 -3.07 -7.09 11.61
N PHE A 332 -2.61 -7.36 12.82
CA PHE A 332 -1.40 -8.15 13.05
C PHE A 332 -1.53 -8.98 14.34
N LYS A 333 -0.70 -10.00 14.49
CA LYS A 333 -0.75 -10.95 15.60
C LYS A 333 0.40 -10.74 16.57
N LEU A 334 0.10 -10.82 17.86
CA LEU A 334 1.10 -11.05 18.89
C LEU A 334 1.64 -12.49 18.78
N PRO A 335 2.80 -12.80 19.40
CA PRO A 335 3.23 -14.19 19.58
C PRO A 335 2.10 -15.09 20.12
N ALA A 336 2.04 -16.33 19.67
CA ALA A 336 0.97 -17.27 20.07
C ALA A 336 0.83 -17.39 21.59
N ASN A 337 1.96 -17.28 22.33
CA ASN A 337 2.02 -17.19 23.79
C ASN A 337 2.80 -15.93 24.16
N TYR A 338 2.12 -14.79 24.09
CA TYR A 338 2.74 -13.51 24.42
C TYR A 338 2.81 -13.32 25.93
N THR A 339 4.01 -13.35 26.52
CA THR A 339 4.22 -13.04 27.94
C THR A 339 4.02 -11.53 28.15
N TYR A 340 2.86 -11.18 28.71
CA TYR A 340 2.55 -9.79 29.05
C TYR A 340 3.44 -9.30 30.21
N GLY A 341 3.67 -10.16 31.18
CA GLY A 341 4.59 -9.94 32.30
C GLY A 341 4.01 -10.37 33.67
N ASN A 342 4.73 -9.99 34.72
CA ASN A 342 4.38 -10.31 36.10
C ASN A 342 3.80 -9.09 36.81
N LEU A 343 2.61 -9.24 37.38
CA LEU A 343 2.01 -8.28 38.30
C LEU A 343 2.23 -8.79 39.75
N GLU A 344 2.94 -8.01 40.53
CA GLU A 344 3.18 -8.32 41.93
C GLU A 344 2.19 -7.61 42.86
N VAL A 345 1.60 -8.34 43.80
CA VAL A 345 0.69 -7.82 44.80
C VAL A 345 1.18 -8.24 46.19
N VAL A 346 1.45 -7.25 47.02
CA VAL A 346 1.84 -7.50 48.43
C VAL A 346 0.59 -7.44 49.29
N VAL A 347 0.33 -8.51 50.03
CA VAL A 347 -0.78 -8.58 50.97
C VAL A 347 -0.22 -8.30 52.37
N PRO A 348 -0.81 -7.34 53.10
CA PRO A 348 -0.32 -6.94 54.43
C PRO A 348 -0.30 -8.06 55.45
#